data_6c092a3342eb85da1bb0e4ad05458e48
#
_entry.id   6c092a3342eb85da1bb0e4ad05458e48
#
_cell.length_a   1.000
_cell.length_b   1.000
_cell.length_c   1.000
_cell.angle_alpha   90.00
_cell.angle_beta   90.00
_cell.angle_gamma   90.00
#
_symmetry.space_group_name_H-M   'P 1'
#
loop_
_entity.id
_entity.type
_entity.pdbx_description
1 polymer ?
#
loop_
_entity_poly.entity_id
_entity_poly.type
_entity_poly.pdbx_seq_one_letter_code
_entity_poly.pdbx_strand_id
1 'polypeptide(L)'
;DGSAMTLSVEPERNDAGVYCIGAWIRDSMAGIGTVTYYDPETRTFGALGHGITDGDTAALMPFGSGAILASTVKAVKKGGTGSAGELRGDFDLSGDVGTLYANTSCGIFGTVTADCPLTCGECVPAAEPKAGPAVIRANVAGDAVEEYTVEILKVLPGAADGREMVLSVTDPALIAATGGIVQGMSGSPILQDGKLVGAVTHVLLSDATKGYGISIGTMLEAGEKT
;
A
#
# COMPACT_ATOMS: atom_id res chain seq x y z
N ASP A 1 4.29 -21.83 -7.95
CA ASP A 1 3.49 -22.54 -8.98
C ASP A 1 2.48 -23.54 -8.37
N GLY A 2 2.42 -23.65 -7.02
CA GLY A 2 1.49 -24.53 -6.30
C GLY A 2 1.81 -26.03 -6.41
N SER A 3 2.95 -26.42 -6.98
CA SER A 3 3.36 -27.81 -7.08
C SER A 3 3.81 -28.34 -5.73
N ALA A 4 3.28 -29.50 -5.32
CA ALA A 4 3.75 -30.20 -4.12
C ALA A 4 5.18 -30.72 -4.35
N MET A 5 6.07 -30.39 -3.43
CA MET A 5 7.45 -30.87 -3.45
C MET A 5 7.76 -31.61 -2.14
N THR A 6 8.34 -32.80 -2.25
CA THR A 6 8.81 -33.56 -1.09
C THR A 6 10.33 -33.40 -0.96
N LEU A 7 10.78 -32.87 0.15
CA LEU A 7 12.20 -32.70 0.47
C LEU A 7 12.53 -33.52 1.72
N SER A 8 13.71 -34.15 1.73
CA SER A 8 14.25 -34.79 2.92
C SER A 8 15.24 -33.84 3.58
N VAL A 9 15.03 -33.57 4.87
CA VAL A 9 15.89 -32.69 5.67
C VAL A 9 16.33 -33.45 6.92
N GLU A 10 17.61 -33.37 7.24
CA GLU A 10 18.13 -33.88 8.50
C GLU A 10 18.10 -32.73 9.53
N PRO A 11 17.30 -32.82 10.58
CA PRO A 11 17.17 -31.72 11.54
C PRO A 11 18.37 -31.69 12.49
N GLU A 12 18.87 -30.49 12.76
CA GLU A 12 19.95 -30.29 13.75
C GLU A 12 19.38 -29.69 15.06
N ARG A 13 20.09 -29.91 16.17
CA ARG A 13 19.73 -29.29 17.45
C ARG A 13 20.30 -27.88 17.53
N ASN A 14 19.45 -26.93 17.89
CA ASN A 14 19.87 -25.56 18.24
C ASN A 14 20.49 -25.54 19.66
N ASP A 15 20.99 -24.37 20.09
CA ASP A 15 21.61 -24.15 21.40
C ASP A 15 20.66 -24.46 22.59
N ALA A 16 19.36 -24.43 22.38
CA ALA A 16 18.35 -24.83 23.36
C ALA A 16 18.02 -26.33 23.35
N GLY A 17 18.70 -27.13 22.50
CA GLY A 17 18.50 -28.57 22.40
C GLY A 17 17.27 -28.99 21.60
N VAL A 18 16.58 -28.05 20.93
CA VAL A 18 15.38 -28.29 20.11
C VAL A 18 15.83 -28.62 18.67
N TYR A 19 15.22 -29.65 18.09
CA TYR A 19 15.46 -29.99 16.68
C TYR A 19 14.84 -28.93 15.76
N CYS A 20 15.64 -28.39 14.85
CA CYS A 20 15.26 -27.39 13.86
C CYS A 20 15.66 -27.85 12.46
N ILE A 21 14.85 -27.54 11.47
CA ILE A 21 15.16 -27.84 10.06
C ILE A 21 15.92 -26.67 9.38
N GLY A 22 16.13 -25.55 10.08
CA GLY A 22 16.86 -24.40 9.55
C GLY A 22 16.12 -23.64 8.43
N ALA A 23 14.81 -23.83 8.29
CA ALA A 23 14.02 -23.17 7.27
C ALA A 23 13.15 -22.09 7.89
N TRP A 24 13.04 -20.95 7.21
CA TRP A 24 12.03 -19.93 7.46
C TRP A 24 10.80 -20.21 6.61
N ILE A 25 9.65 -20.35 7.26
CA ILE A 25 8.38 -20.61 6.58
C ILE A 25 7.46 -19.41 6.86
N ARG A 26 6.91 -18.81 5.80
CA ARG A 26 5.86 -17.80 5.87
C ARG A 26 4.67 -18.31 5.07
N ASP A 27 3.56 -18.48 5.74
CA ASP A 27 2.30 -18.94 5.16
C ASP A 27 1.27 -17.81 5.02
N SER A 28 1.47 -16.71 5.74
CA SER A 28 0.59 -15.54 5.72
C SER A 28 1.38 -14.25 5.94
N MET A 29 0.87 -13.16 5.38
CA MET A 29 1.37 -11.81 5.58
C MET A 29 0.20 -10.87 5.87
N ALA A 30 0.41 -9.94 6.79
CA ALA A 30 -0.53 -8.88 7.09
C ALA A 30 0.22 -7.54 7.21
N GLY A 31 -0.45 -6.45 6.87
CA GLY A 31 0.10 -5.11 6.96
C GLY A 31 -0.98 -4.05 6.83
N ILE A 32 -0.66 -2.81 7.21
CA ILE A 32 -1.52 -1.65 7.02
C ILE A 32 -1.20 -1.03 5.66
N GLY A 33 -2.26 -0.65 4.94
CA GLY A 33 -2.18 0.05 3.67
C GLY A 33 -3.46 0.81 3.39
N THR A 34 -3.52 1.47 2.24
CA THR A 34 -4.66 2.29 1.85
C THR A 34 -5.28 1.77 0.56
N VAL A 35 -6.61 1.69 0.52
CA VAL A 35 -7.36 1.52 -0.72
C VAL A 35 -7.28 2.82 -1.49
N THR A 36 -6.76 2.75 -2.72
CA THR A 36 -6.54 3.92 -3.58
C THR A 36 -7.83 4.36 -4.26
N TYR A 37 -8.53 3.38 -4.82
CA TYR A 37 -9.81 3.60 -5.50
C TYR A 37 -10.75 2.41 -5.31
N TYR A 38 -12.00 2.70 -5.48
CA TYR A 38 -13.10 1.75 -5.58
C TYR A 38 -13.98 2.13 -6.77
N ASP A 39 -14.26 1.16 -7.64
CA ASP A 39 -15.20 1.32 -8.74
C ASP A 39 -16.54 0.70 -8.35
N PRO A 40 -17.60 1.50 -8.19
CA PRO A 40 -18.92 1.00 -7.80
C PRO A 40 -19.64 0.20 -8.89
N GLU A 41 -19.29 0.38 -10.16
CA GLU A 41 -19.91 -0.35 -11.27
C GLU A 41 -19.43 -1.80 -11.32
N THR A 42 -18.13 -2.01 -11.23
CA THR A 42 -17.51 -3.35 -11.24
C THR A 42 -17.36 -3.93 -9.85
N ARG A 43 -17.50 -3.12 -8.80
CA ARG A 43 -17.23 -3.45 -7.39
C ARG A 43 -15.78 -3.87 -7.14
N THR A 44 -14.87 -3.41 -7.99
CA THR A 44 -13.44 -3.66 -7.83
C THR A 44 -12.75 -2.54 -7.08
N PHE A 45 -11.61 -2.86 -6.48
CA PHE A 45 -10.73 -1.88 -5.86
C PHE A 45 -9.29 -2.13 -6.22
N GLY A 46 -8.48 -1.06 -6.17
CA GLY A 46 -7.03 -1.12 -6.19
C GLY A 46 -6.45 -0.48 -4.94
N ALA A 47 -5.37 -1.03 -4.42
CA ALA A 47 -4.73 -0.57 -3.19
C ALA A 47 -3.20 -0.64 -3.27
N LEU A 48 -2.52 0.04 -2.35
CA LEU A 48 -1.07 0.08 -2.13
C LEU A 48 -0.25 0.78 -3.21
N GLY A 49 -0.59 0.61 -4.50
CA GLY A 49 0.23 1.12 -5.61
C GLY A 49 1.56 0.38 -5.84
N HIS A 50 1.81 -0.68 -5.09
CA HIS A 50 2.93 -1.62 -5.23
C HIS A 50 2.52 -3.01 -4.75
N GLY A 51 3.28 -4.03 -5.16
CA GLY A 51 2.99 -5.39 -4.72
C GLY A 51 3.40 -5.67 -3.27
N ILE A 52 2.80 -6.70 -2.70
CA ILE A 52 3.26 -7.29 -1.45
C ILE A 52 4.47 -8.16 -1.79
N THR A 53 5.60 -7.84 -1.19
CA THR A 53 6.89 -8.51 -1.42
C THR A 53 7.38 -9.20 -0.15
N ASP A 54 8.17 -10.25 -0.31
CA ASP A 54 8.89 -10.87 0.78
C ASP A 54 9.95 -9.91 1.34
N GLY A 55 9.96 -9.73 2.66
CA GLY A 55 10.82 -8.74 3.32
C GLY A 55 12.32 -9.04 3.26
N ASP A 56 12.72 -10.29 3.02
CA ASP A 56 14.13 -10.70 2.98
C ASP A 56 14.67 -10.72 1.55
N THR A 57 13.85 -11.12 0.59
CA THR A 57 14.26 -11.30 -0.82
C THR A 57 13.81 -10.16 -1.72
N ALA A 58 12.87 -9.31 -1.27
CA ALA A 58 12.16 -8.31 -2.05
C ALA A 58 11.41 -8.88 -3.28
N ALA A 59 11.27 -10.20 -3.37
CA ALA A 59 10.53 -10.84 -4.45
C ALA A 59 9.02 -10.64 -4.24
N LEU A 60 8.30 -10.44 -5.34
CA LEU A 60 6.84 -10.38 -5.30
C LEU A 60 6.29 -11.71 -4.75
N MET A 61 5.44 -11.61 -3.71
CA MET A 61 4.84 -12.80 -3.11
C MET A 61 3.88 -13.47 -4.09
N PRO A 62 4.02 -14.80 -4.29
CA PRO A 62 3.03 -15.56 -5.04
C PRO A 62 1.66 -15.38 -4.42
N PHE A 63 0.67 -15.06 -5.24
CA PHE A 63 -0.68 -14.86 -4.76
C PHE A 63 -1.41 -16.21 -4.63
N GLY A 64 -1.90 -16.49 -3.44
CA GLY A 64 -2.77 -17.65 -3.16
C GLY A 64 -4.20 -17.19 -2.86
N SER A 65 -4.35 -16.43 -1.80
CA SER A 65 -5.62 -15.81 -1.39
C SER A 65 -5.31 -14.61 -0.48
N GLY A 66 -6.25 -13.68 -0.36
CA GLY A 66 -6.11 -12.54 0.54
C GLY A 66 -7.41 -11.78 0.72
N ALA A 67 -7.48 -11.02 1.77
CA ALA A 67 -8.62 -10.15 2.08
C ALA A 67 -8.14 -8.78 2.56
N ILE A 68 -8.97 -7.76 2.41
CA ILE A 68 -8.83 -6.48 3.09
C ILE A 68 -9.79 -6.40 4.26
N LEU A 69 -9.30 -5.87 5.37
CA LEU A 69 -10.03 -5.66 6.62
C LEU A 69 -10.06 -4.17 6.92
N ALA A 70 -11.12 -3.71 7.60
CA ALA A 70 -11.11 -2.38 8.16
C ALA A 70 -10.03 -2.27 9.25
N SER A 71 -9.38 -1.11 9.32
CA SER A 71 -8.36 -0.85 10.35
C SER A 71 -8.50 0.57 10.91
N THR A 72 -8.21 0.70 12.20
CA THR A 72 -8.18 1.98 12.91
C THR A 72 -6.75 2.32 13.30
N VAL A 73 -6.27 3.51 12.94
CA VAL A 73 -4.92 3.97 13.32
C VAL A 73 -4.89 4.36 14.79
N LYS A 74 -4.07 3.68 15.58
CA LYS A 74 -3.91 3.89 17.03
C LYS A 74 -2.68 4.71 17.39
N ALA A 75 -1.61 4.58 16.61
CA ALA A 75 -0.36 5.27 16.87
C ALA A 75 0.44 5.48 15.58
N VAL A 76 1.34 6.45 15.61
CA VAL A 76 2.30 6.73 14.55
C VAL A 76 3.71 6.63 15.12
N LYS A 77 4.55 5.79 14.53
CA LYS A 77 6.00 5.89 14.66
C LYS A 77 6.48 6.84 13.57
N LYS A 78 6.97 8.02 13.98
CA LYS A 78 7.43 9.03 13.01
C LYS A 78 8.59 8.53 12.17
N GLY A 79 8.57 8.91 10.90
CA GLY A 79 9.69 8.75 9.99
C GLY A 79 10.82 9.73 10.28
N GLY A 80 12.02 9.41 9.85
CA GLY A 80 13.20 10.25 9.93
C GLY A 80 14.32 9.73 9.05
N THR A 81 15.45 10.45 9.06
CA THR A 81 16.60 10.07 8.23
C THR A 81 17.06 8.65 8.52
N GLY A 82 17.06 7.81 7.49
CA GLY A 82 17.49 6.41 7.58
C GLY A 82 16.43 5.45 8.15
N SER A 83 15.23 5.93 8.51
CA SER A 83 14.17 5.10 9.06
C SER A 83 12.81 5.52 8.50
N ALA A 84 12.14 4.63 7.80
CA ALA A 84 10.74 4.80 7.49
C ALA A 84 9.94 4.80 8.81
N GLY A 85 8.98 5.73 8.95
CA GLY A 85 8.00 5.67 10.01
C GLY A 85 6.95 4.60 9.71
N GLU A 86 5.98 4.45 10.61
CA GLU A 86 4.98 3.38 10.53
C GLU A 86 3.66 3.83 11.15
N LEU A 87 2.55 3.60 10.46
CA LEU A 87 1.23 3.63 11.07
C LEU A 87 0.99 2.30 11.80
N ARG A 88 0.50 2.37 13.02
CA ARG A 88 0.12 1.21 13.84
C ARG A 88 -1.34 1.27 14.16
N GLY A 89 -2.03 0.17 13.99
CA GLY A 89 -3.47 0.12 14.21
C GLY A 89 -3.96 -1.28 14.54
N ASP A 90 -5.25 -1.33 14.84
CA ASP A 90 -5.98 -2.57 15.08
C ASP A 90 -6.79 -2.91 13.83
N PHE A 91 -6.90 -4.20 13.54
CA PHE A 91 -7.73 -4.74 12.48
C PHE A 91 -9.07 -5.16 13.02
N ASP A 92 -10.14 -4.84 12.30
CA ASP A 92 -11.46 -5.39 12.59
C ASP A 92 -11.58 -6.79 11.96
N LEU A 93 -11.53 -7.81 12.81
CA LEU A 93 -11.61 -9.20 12.39
C LEU A 93 -13.06 -9.71 12.30
N SER A 94 -14.07 -8.84 12.46
CA SER A 94 -15.48 -9.24 12.42
C SER A 94 -15.96 -9.55 11.00
N GLY A 95 -15.29 -9.09 9.97
CA GLY A 95 -15.61 -9.39 8.57
C GLY A 95 -14.65 -8.77 7.57
N ASP A 96 -14.58 -9.40 6.41
CA ASP A 96 -13.79 -8.92 5.30
C ASP A 96 -14.50 -7.77 4.58
N VAL A 97 -13.79 -6.68 4.30
CA VAL A 97 -14.27 -5.57 3.47
C VAL A 97 -14.22 -5.97 1.99
N GLY A 98 -13.25 -6.77 1.61
CA GLY A 98 -13.09 -7.27 0.24
C GLY A 98 -12.11 -8.43 0.15
N THR A 99 -12.20 -9.13 -0.98
CA THR A 99 -11.35 -10.28 -1.30
C THR A 99 -10.41 -9.90 -2.44
N LEU A 100 -9.13 -10.22 -2.29
CA LEU A 100 -8.13 -10.02 -3.33
C LEU A 100 -8.25 -11.08 -4.42
N TYR A 101 -7.98 -10.69 -5.66
CA TYR A 101 -7.78 -11.61 -6.79
C TYR A 101 -6.36 -11.51 -7.38
N ALA A 102 -5.61 -10.44 -7.07
CA ALA A 102 -4.27 -10.27 -7.61
C ALA A 102 -3.32 -9.52 -6.67
N ASN A 103 -2.04 -9.92 -6.73
CA ASN A 103 -0.89 -9.19 -6.21
C ASN A 103 0.09 -8.96 -7.37
N THR A 104 0.24 -7.72 -7.79
CA THR A 104 1.08 -7.31 -8.94
C THR A 104 2.15 -6.32 -8.50
N SER A 105 3.11 -6.00 -9.33
CA SER A 105 4.10 -4.95 -9.04
C SER A 105 3.51 -3.53 -8.91
N CYS A 106 2.28 -3.34 -9.43
CA CYS A 106 1.60 -2.04 -9.47
C CYS A 106 0.51 -1.89 -8.40
N GLY A 107 0.28 -2.90 -7.57
CA GLY A 107 -0.73 -2.88 -6.52
C GLY A 107 -1.34 -4.24 -6.24
N ILE A 108 -2.23 -4.25 -5.26
CA ILE A 108 -3.14 -5.36 -5.00
C ILE A 108 -4.53 -4.99 -5.48
N PHE A 109 -5.24 -5.96 -6.04
CA PHE A 109 -6.55 -5.75 -6.62
C PHE A 109 -7.53 -6.79 -6.10
N GLY A 110 -8.79 -6.38 -5.98
CA GLY A 110 -9.82 -7.25 -5.41
C GLY A 110 -11.23 -6.76 -5.68
N THR A 111 -12.19 -7.47 -5.14
CA THR A 111 -13.61 -7.11 -5.14
C THR A 111 -14.10 -6.88 -3.73
N VAL A 112 -14.94 -5.86 -3.53
CA VAL A 112 -15.56 -5.60 -2.22
C VAL A 112 -16.67 -6.59 -1.93
N THR A 113 -16.85 -6.91 -0.65
CA THR A 113 -17.99 -7.75 -0.19
C THR A 113 -19.32 -7.01 -0.35
N ALA A 114 -20.44 -7.75 -0.29
CA ALA A 114 -21.78 -7.18 -0.45
C ALA A 114 -22.11 -6.12 0.61
N ASP A 115 -21.63 -6.33 1.83
CA ASP A 115 -21.88 -5.45 2.98
C ASP A 115 -20.73 -4.45 3.22
N CYS A 116 -19.95 -4.17 2.19
CA CYS A 116 -18.79 -3.28 2.27
C CYS A 116 -19.22 -1.87 2.74
N PRO A 117 -18.58 -1.33 3.80
CA PRO A 117 -18.83 0.02 4.27
C PRO A 117 -18.20 1.10 3.39
N LEU A 118 -17.46 0.73 2.33
CA LEU A 118 -16.93 1.69 1.36
C LEU A 118 -18.11 2.35 0.64
N THR A 119 -18.52 3.50 1.16
CA THR A 119 -19.53 4.33 0.53
C THR A 119 -18.85 5.21 -0.50
N CYS A 120 -19.30 5.10 -1.75
CA CYS A 120 -18.93 6.09 -2.74
C CYS A 120 -19.70 7.37 -2.47
N GLY A 121 -18.95 8.44 -2.24
CA GLY A 121 -19.46 9.78 -2.40
C GLY A 121 -19.60 10.14 -3.89
N GLU A 122 -19.19 11.34 -4.25
CA GLU A 122 -19.10 11.75 -5.65
C GLU A 122 -17.96 11.00 -6.36
N CYS A 123 -18.23 10.50 -7.58
CA CYS A 123 -17.20 9.87 -8.40
C CYS A 123 -16.14 10.88 -8.82
N VAL A 124 -14.90 10.56 -8.58
CA VAL A 124 -13.74 11.39 -8.94
C VAL A 124 -13.15 10.89 -10.25
N PRO A 125 -13.06 11.72 -11.32
CA PRO A 125 -12.48 11.28 -12.58
C PRO A 125 -10.98 11.02 -12.45
N ALA A 126 -10.48 10.02 -13.17
CA ALA A 126 -9.05 9.77 -13.32
C ALA A 126 -8.41 10.73 -14.32
N ALA A 127 -7.14 11.07 -14.11
CA ALA A 127 -6.36 11.91 -15.03
C ALA A 127 -4.86 11.58 -14.93
N GLU A 128 -4.12 12.01 -15.95
CA GLU A 128 -2.67 11.93 -15.94
C GLU A 128 -2.05 12.93 -14.96
N PRO A 129 -1.04 12.52 -14.16
CA PRO A 129 -0.35 13.40 -13.23
C PRO A 129 0.50 14.45 -13.97
N LYS A 130 0.63 15.62 -13.34
CA LYS A 130 1.52 16.70 -13.81
C LYS A 130 2.34 17.21 -12.64
N ALA A 131 3.54 17.74 -12.92
CA ALA A 131 4.31 18.44 -11.90
C ALA A 131 3.53 19.65 -11.37
N GLY A 132 3.56 19.88 -10.06
CA GLY A 132 2.87 20.98 -9.39
C GLY A 132 2.12 20.55 -8.13
N PRO A 133 1.29 21.45 -7.57
CA PRO A 133 0.53 21.21 -6.36
C PRO A 133 -0.47 20.06 -6.50
N ALA A 134 -0.61 19.28 -5.45
CA ALA A 134 -1.57 18.19 -5.32
C ALA A 134 -1.94 17.99 -3.85
N VAL A 135 -2.89 17.11 -3.57
CA VAL A 135 -3.21 16.66 -2.22
C VAL A 135 -3.18 15.14 -2.16
N ILE A 136 -2.89 14.60 -1.01
CA ILE A 136 -3.08 13.18 -0.71
C ILE A 136 -4.17 13.05 0.35
N ARG A 137 -4.95 11.97 0.27
CA ARG A 137 -5.89 11.58 1.32
C ARG A 137 -5.29 10.47 2.14
N ALA A 138 -5.16 10.68 3.43
CA ALA A 138 -4.61 9.69 4.34
C ALA A 138 -5.32 9.73 5.69
N ASN A 139 -5.39 8.56 6.33
CA ASN A 139 -5.76 8.45 7.72
C ASN A 139 -4.49 8.24 8.53
N VAL A 140 -4.15 9.19 9.38
CA VAL A 140 -2.97 9.11 10.26
C VAL A 140 -3.34 9.09 11.74
N ALA A 141 -4.63 9.19 12.07
CA ALA A 141 -5.13 9.10 13.44
C ALA A 141 -6.60 8.67 13.48
N GLY A 142 -6.93 7.66 14.28
CA GLY A 142 -8.29 7.15 14.41
C GLY A 142 -8.84 6.62 13.08
N ASP A 143 -10.06 7.04 12.72
CA ASP A 143 -10.77 6.61 11.51
C ASP A 143 -11.00 7.77 10.52
N ALA A 144 -10.48 8.96 10.82
CA ALA A 144 -10.68 10.15 9.99
C ALA A 144 -9.68 10.17 8.82
N VAL A 145 -10.21 10.30 7.61
CA VAL A 145 -9.42 10.58 6.41
C VAL A 145 -9.34 12.09 6.23
N GLU A 146 -8.12 12.61 6.13
CA GLU A 146 -7.85 14.02 5.92
C GLU A 146 -7.07 14.25 4.63
N GLU A 147 -7.15 15.48 4.10
CA GLU A 147 -6.38 15.90 2.93
C GLU A 147 -5.12 16.64 3.39
N TYR A 148 -3.98 16.27 2.82
CA TYR A 148 -2.69 16.87 3.10
C TYR A 148 -2.05 17.37 1.81
N THR A 149 -1.48 18.57 1.86
CA THR A 149 -0.82 19.17 0.69
C THR A 149 0.51 18.50 0.38
N VAL A 150 0.71 18.23 -0.91
CA VAL A 150 1.95 17.70 -1.45
C VAL A 150 2.29 18.43 -2.75
N GLU A 151 3.50 18.28 -3.22
CA GLU A 151 3.93 18.72 -4.53
C GLU A 151 4.43 17.53 -5.34
N ILE A 152 3.93 17.36 -6.56
CA ILE A 152 4.50 16.45 -7.55
C ILE A 152 5.69 17.17 -8.16
N LEU A 153 6.91 16.81 -7.72
CA LEU A 153 8.15 17.44 -8.19
C LEU A 153 8.49 17.03 -9.63
N LYS A 154 8.19 15.77 -9.97
CA LYS A 154 8.52 15.21 -11.27
C LYS A 154 7.61 14.03 -11.59
N VAL A 155 7.25 13.90 -12.87
CA VAL A 155 6.57 12.74 -13.44
C VAL A 155 7.54 11.97 -14.31
N LEU A 156 7.58 10.64 -14.17
CA LEU A 156 8.50 9.70 -14.80
C LEU A 156 7.68 8.56 -15.42
N PRO A 157 6.97 8.79 -16.52
CA PRO A 157 6.07 7.79 -17.09
C PRO A 157 6.80 6.48 -17.40
N GLY A 158 6.20 5.35 -17.03
CA GLY A 158 6.76 4.02 -17.26
C GLY A 158 7.97 3.67 -16.39
N ALA A 159 8.25 4.45 -15.33
CA ALA A 159 9.26 4.07 -14.37
C ALA A 159 8.84 2.78 -13.64
N ALA A 160 9.81 1.89 -13.42
CA ALA A 160 9.58 0.62 -12.77
C ALA A 160 9.17 0.79 -11.30
N ASP A 161 8.53 -0.24 -10.76
CA ASP A 161 8.27 -0.42 -9.33
C ASP A 161 7.41 0.70 -8.69
N GLY A 162 6.44 1.24 -9.43
CA GLY A 162 5.52 2.25 -8.90
C GLY A 162 6.17 3.59 -8.56
N ARG A 163 7.28 3.96 -9.21
CA ARG A 163 8.03 5.20 -8.96
C ARG A 163 7.86 6.22 -10.08
N GLU A 164 6.65 6.32 -10.59
CA GLU A 164 6.32 7.20 -11.73
C GLU A 164 6.18 8.68 -11.37
N MET A 165 6.06 8.99 -10.08
CA MET A 165 6.06 10.36 -9.56
C MET A 165 7.07 10.50 -8.44
N VAL A 166 7.73 11.66 -8.37
CA VAL A 166 8.49 12.09 -7.19
C VAL A 166 7.65 13.10 -6.43
N LEU A 167 7.39 12.83 -5.17
CA LEU A 167 6.52 13.60 -4.30
C LEU A 167 7.31 14.32 -3.21
N SER A 168 6.83 15.50 -2.80
CA SER A 168 7.28 16.20 -1.61
C SER A 168 6.06 16.57 -0.75
N VAL A 169 6.05 16.15 0.50
CA VAL A 169 5.04 16.58 1.48
C VAL A 169 5.33 18.03 1.85
N THR A 170 4.34 18.89 1.68
CA THR A 170 4.41 20.31 2.01
C THR A 170 3.51 20.68 3.19
N ASP A 171 2.65 19.75 3.59
CA ASP A 171 1.70 19.94 4.68
C ASP A 171 2.38 19.92 6.05
N PRO A 172 2.34 21.03 6.82
CA PRO A 172 3.00 21.09 8.11
C PRO A 172 2.32 20.19 9.17
N ALA A 173 1.02 19.93 9.06
CA ALA A 173 0.32 19.07 10.01
C ALA A 173 0.73 17.61 9.81
N LEU A 174 0.81 17.15 8.56
CA LEU A 174 1.30 15.80 8.25
C LEU A 174 2.76 15.62 8.69
N ILE A 175 3.64 16.59 8.39
CA ILE A 175 5.05 16.54 8.81
C ILE A 175 5.15 16.49 10.34
N ALA A 176 4.34 17.29 11.04
CA ALA A 176 4.33 17.28 12.50
C ALA A 176 3.81 15.96 13.09
N ALA A 177 2.82 15.34 12.45
CA ALA A 177 2.22 14.09 12.91
C ALA A 177 3.11 12.87 12.62
N THR A 178 3.61 12.75 11.39
CA THR A 178 4.26 11.52 10.88
C THR A 178 5.74 11.69 10.56
N GLY A 179 6.24 12.91 10.40
CA GLY A 179 7.58 13.21 9.88
C GLY A 179 7.65 13.19 8.35
N GLY A 180 6.54 12.90 7.65
CA GLY A 180 6.42 12.78 6.21
C GLY A 180 5.66 11.53 5.79
N ILE A 181 6.06 10.88 4.69
CA ILE A 181 5.47 9.63 4.24
C ILE A 181 5.96 8.48 5.13
N VAL A 182 5.04 7.66 5.62
CA VAL A 182 5.33 6.52 6.50
C VAL A 182 4.69 5.24 5.98
N GLN A 183 5.18 4.08 6.42
CA GLN A 183 4.57 2.79 6.13
C GLN A 183 3.10 2.77 6.59
N GLY A 184 2.22 2.24 5.78
CA GLY A 184 0.78 2.29 5.94
C GLY A 184 0.11 3.37 5.07
N MET A 185 0.84 4.39 4.60
CA MET A 185 0.33 5.38 3.65
C MET A 185 0.42 4.91 2.18
N SER A 186 1.03 3.76 1.91
CA SER A 186 1.01 3.16 0.57
C SER A 186 -0.42 2.97 0.09
N GLY A 187 -0.73 3.45 -1.11
CA GLY A 187 -2.08 3.48 -1.67
C GLY A 187 -2.83 4.79 -1.41
N SER A 188 -2.34 5.69 -0.55
CA SER A 188 -3.00 6.99 -0.34
C SER A 188 -3.24 7.70 -1.67
N PRO A 189 -4.51 7.98 -2.06
CA PRO A 189 -4.82 8.57 -3.35
C PRO A 189 -4.24 9.98 -3.46
N ILE A 190 -3.68 10.28 -4.64
CA ILE A 190 -3.15 11.59 -5.00
C ILE A 190 -4.18 12.27 -5.90
N LEU A 191 -4.65 13.44 -5.48
CA LEU A 191 -5.60 14.24 -6.24
C LEU A 191 -4.94 15.54 -6.70
N GLN A 192 -5.21 15.90 -7.94
CA GLN A 192 -4.77 17.14 -8.58
C GLN A 192 -5.94 17.76 -9.33
N ASP A 193 -6.29 19.01 -9.03
CA ASP A 193 -7.44 19.69 -9.61
C ASP A 193 -8.76 18.90 -9.48
N GLY A 194 -8.98 18.24 -8.33
CA GLY A 194 -10.16 17.42 -8.07
C GLY A 194 -10.22 16.09 -8.82
N LYS A 195 -9.12 15.66 -9.45
CA LYS A 195 -9.01 14.39 -10.21
C LYS A 195 -8.03 13.44 -9.54
N LEU A 196 -8.34 12.16 -9.58
CA LEU A 196 -7.44 11.11 -9.10
C LEU A 196 -6.33 10.91 -10.13
N VAL A 197 -5.09 11.20 -9.75
CA VAL A 197 -3.93 11.10 -10.64
C VAL A 197 -2.97 9.96 -10.28
N GLY A 198 -3.10 9.37 -9.09
CA GLY A 198 -2.25 8.25 -8.68
C GLY A 198 -2.35 7.90 -7.21
N ALA A 199 -1.35 7.18 -6.74
CA ALA A 199 -1.23 6.75 -5.34
C ALA A 199 0.19 6.91 -4.83
N VAL A 200 0.33 7.20 -3.54
CA VAL A 200 1.61 7.15 -2.82
C VAL A 200 2.10 5.70 -2.75
N THR A 201 3.38 5.46 -3.01
CA THR A 201 3.94 4.10 -2.99
C THR A 201 5.06 3.92 -1.98
N HIS A 202 6.12 4.69 -2.08
CA HIS A 202 7.33 4.50 -1.29
C HIS A 202 7.81 5.81 -0.68
N VAL A 203 8.41 5.72 0.52
CA VAL A 203 9.11 6.82 1.15
C VAL A 203 10.58 6.84 0.73
N LEU A 204 11.18 8.02 0.64
CA LEU A 204 12.62 8.17 0.46
C LEU A 204 13.31 8.11 1.83
N LEU A 205 14.08 7.07 2.11
CA LEU A 205 14.67 6.84 3.44
C LEU A 205 15.64 7.95 3.89
N SER A 206 16.26 8.65 2.95
CA SER A 206 17.14 9.79 3.28
C SER A 206 16.38 11.06 3.68
N ASP A 207 15.08 11.16 3.30
CA ASP A 207 14.24 12.33 3.56
C ASP A 207 12.77 11.89 3.55
N ALA A 208 12.20 11.62 4.72
CA ALA A 208 10.83 11.12 4.84
C ALA A 208 9.76 12.11 4.32
N THR A 209 10.10 13.40 4.14
CA THR A 209 9.19 14.35 3.50
C THR A 209 9.07 14.13 2.00
N LYS A 210 9.90 13.24 1.42
CA LYS A 210 9.88 12.89 0.01
C LYS A 210 9.55 11.43 -0.20
N GLY A 211 9.01 11.13 -1.36
CA GLY A 211 8.68 9.76 -1.75
C GLY A 211 8.30 9.65 -3.20
N TYR A 212 7.66 8.53 -3.50
CA TYR A 212 7.27 8.16 -4.84
C TYR A 212 5.78 7.88 -4.90
N GLY A 213 5.24 7.95 -6.10
CA GLY A 213 3.88 7.55 -6.42
C GLY A 213 3.80 6.88 -7.78
N ILE A 214 2.74 6.11 -7.97
CA ILE A 214 2.36 5.48 -9.24
C ILE A 214 1.21 6.24 -9.87
N SER A 215 1.13 6.29 -11.20
CA SER A 215 -0.02 6.89 -11.88
C SER A 215 -1.26 6.03 -11.75
N ILE A 216 -2.43 6.67 -11.74
CA ILE A 216 -3.69 5.92 -11.67
C ILE A 216 -3.91 5.09 -12.94
N GLY A 217 -3.47 5.57 -14.10
CA GLY A 217 -3.55 4.83 -15.36
C GLY A 217 -2.82 3.49 -15.28
N THR A 218 -1.58 3.48 -14.76
CA THR A 218 -0.81 2.25 -14.56
C THR A 218 -1.48 1.27 -13.60
N MET A 219 -2.08 1.78 -12.50
CA MET A 219 -2.82 0.92 -11.57
C MET A 219 -4.07 0.32 -12.21
N LEU A 220 -4.87 1.12 -12.93
CA LEU A 220 -6.08 0.64 -13.59
C LEU A 220 -5.76 -0.44 -14.63
N GLU A 221 -4.76 -0.20 -15.49
CA GLU A 221 -4.30 -1.18 -16.47
C GLU A 221 -3.82 -2.50 -15.83
N ALA A 222 -3.14 -2.42 -14.69
CA ALA A 222 -2.68 -3.61 -13.97
C ALA A 222 -3.84 -4.41 -13.36
N GLY A 223 -4.89 -3.74 -12.89
CA GLY A 223 -6.09 -4.38 -12.36
C GLY A 223 -6.96 -5.06 -13.42
N GLU A 224 -6.97 -4.54 -14.67
CA GLU A 224 -7.74 -5.14 -15.78
C GLU A 224 -7.06 -6.38 -16.38
N LYS A 225 -5.74 -6.47 -16.30
CA LYS A 225 -4.94 -7.56 -16.92
C LYS A 225 -4.89 -8.85 -16.09
N THR A 226 -5.56 -8.89 -14.96
CA THR A 226 -5.62 -10.03 -14.04
C THR A 226 -7.00 -10.64 -14.00
#